data_af7be3e4f6d0185bbb2f157a3394aebf
#
_entry.id   af7be3e4f6d0185bbb2f157a3394aebf
#
_cell.length_a   1.000
_cell.length_b   1.000
_cell.length_c   1.000
_cell.angle_alpha   90.00
_cell.angle_beta   90.00
_cell.angle_gamma   90.00
#
_symmetry.space_group_name_H-M   'P 1'
#
loop_
_entity.id
_entity.type
_entity.pdbx_description
1 polymer ?
#
loop_
_entity_poly.entity_id
_entity_poly.type
_entity_poly.pdbx_seq_one_letter_code
_entity_poly.pdbx_strand_id
1 'polypeptide(L)'
;MKLSNYAHWIEIMDGKYALFNSILMQIAFVDKEQLVKIKKFDVNNKEKEQLLELGIYVKDDSILDEVYNDLANAIKKQSKQLSIMYLNISTFCNLACKYCFIENNPITNNCFQKMNFTTAKIAVDKFINEIIKNKVEEAQIIIYGGEPLTNFELLQKIIQYIRKFKNDLAVTIITNGTLLREEEILFLKENRIGIGISLDGPKRINDKNRIFRSGSGSVYDSAVEGIKLLNKYNCNYCVSATVTNDVLDNQEEVFKWIKDLKIKNIFWNLYHYSTYVSENEWEKFYKKMADFILNMYLKLDAINVDEERVKEQLKLFLDKKFKFHNCGAVGLNQITVQPNGSVCICQGDSRSSDTIVGNIITGLMSSF
;
A
#
# COMPACT_ATOMS: atom_id res chain seq x y z
N MET A 1 -40.76 -0.54 -7.78
CA MET A 1 -39.43 -0.97 -8.18
C MET A 1 -38.62 0.26 -8.54
N LYS A 2 -37.36 0.35 -8.07
CA LYS A 2 -36.42 1.45 -8.32
C LYS A 2 -35.03 0.89 -8.53
N LEU A 3 -34.09 1.71 -9.01
CA LEU A 3 -32.68 1.43 -8.92
C LEU A 3 -32.25 1.49 -7.45
N SER A 4 -31.40 0.54 -7.02
CA SER A 4 -30.85 0.53 -5.67
C SER A 4 -29.90 1.73 -5.49
N ASN A 5 -29.87 2.30 -4.29
CA ASN A 5 -28.88 3.30 -3.88
C ASN A 5 -27.45 2.75 -3.92
N TYR A 6 -27.30 1.43 -3.87
CA TYR A 6 -26.03 0.70 -3.90
C TYR A 6 -25.66 0.19 -5.31
N ALA A 7 -26.48 0.51 -6.33
CA ALA A 7 -26.19 0.18 -7.72
C ALA A 7 -25.32 1.25 -8.36
N HIS A 8 -24.19 0.83 -8.91
CA HIS A 8 -23.21 1.67 -9.58
C HIS A 8 -22.96 1.18 -11.00
N TRP A 9 -22.54 2.09 -11.87
CA TRP A 9 -22.09 1.77 -13.24
C TRP A 9 -20.86 2.59 -13.58
N ILE A 10 -19.89 1.91 -14.17
CA ILE A 10 -18.61 2.50 -14.58
C ILE A 10 -18.36 2.11 -16.03
N GLU A 11 -18.07 3.06 -16.88
CA GLU A 11 -17.59 2.79 -18.23
C GLU A 11 -16.20 2.16 -18.17
N ILE A 12 -16.04 0.98 -18.78
CA ILE A 12 -14.81 0.21 -18.70
C ILE A 12 -14.00 0.29 -20.00
N MET A 13 -14.62 0.12 -21.14
CA MET A 13 -14.00 0.19 -22.48
C MET A 13 -15.09 0.30 -23.56
N ASP A 14 -14.86 1.07 -24.62
CA ASP A 14 -15.60 1.04 -25.90
C ASP A 14 -17.13 0.97 -25.76
N GLY A 15 -17.69 1.77 -24.86
CA GLY A 15 -19.14 1.79 -24.62
C GLY A 15 -19.69 0.62 -23.82
N LYS A 16 -18.83 -0.20 -23.21
CA LYS A 16 -19.19 -1.22 -22.23
C LYS A 16 -19.14 -0.68 -20.82
N TYR A 17 -20.07 -1.12 -19.99
CA TYR A 17 -20.20 -0.70 -18.61
C TYR A 17 -20.17 -1.90 -17.67
N ALA A 18 -19.46 -1.77 -16.56
CA ALA A 18 -19.64 -2.62 -15.40
C ALA A 18 -20.79 -2.05 -14.56
N LEU A 19 -21.79 -2.86 -14.34
CA LEU A 19 -22.95 -2.56 -13.50
C LEU A 19 -22.82 -3.42 -12.24
N PHE A 20 -22.75 -2.82 -11.07
CA PHE A 20 -22.50 -3.58 -9.84
C PHE A 20 -23.24 -3.04 -8.62
N ASN A 21 -23.53 -3.94 -7.69
CA ASN A 21 -24.06 -3.59 -6.38
C ASN A 21 -22.93 -3.63 -5.34
N SER A 22 -22.67 -2.50 -4.68
CA SER A 22 -21.56 -2.36 -3.74
C SER A 22 -21.75 -3.11 -2.41
N ILE A 23 -22.97 -3.50 -2.06
CA ILE A 23 -23.27 -4.30 -0.87
C ILE A 23 -23.23 -5.80 -1.17
N LEU A 24 -23.86 -6.23 -2.25
CA LEU A 24 -23.91 -7.64 -2.61
C LEU A 24 -22.66 -8.12 -3.33
N MET A 25 -21.77 -7.20 -3.73
CA MET A 25 -20.59 -7.49 -4.55
C MET A 25 -20.91 -8.32 -5.79
N GLN A 26 -22.05 -8.03 -6.40
CA GLN A 26 -22.51 -8.63 -7.65
C GLN A 26 -22.18 -7.69 -8.81
N ILE A 27 -21.76 -8.26 -9.93
CA ILE A 27 -21.38 -7.50 -11.12
C ILE A 27 -22.01 -8.11 -12.38
N ALA A 28 -22.41 -7.25 -13.30
CA ALA A 28 -22.76 -7.60 -14.67
C ALA A 28 -22.08 -6.64 -15.64
N PHE A 29 -21.87 -7.10 -16.87
CA PHE A 29 -21.32 -6.28 -17.94
C PHE A 29 -22.41 -6.02 -18.96
N VAL A 30 -22.63 -4.76 -19.31
CA VAL A 30 -23.67 -4.32 -20.24
C VAL A 30 -23.08 -3.32 -21.24
N ASP A 31 -23.70 -3.22 -22.40
CA ASP A 31 -23.39 -2.14 -23.33
C ASP A 31 -24.18 -0.85 -22.99
N LYS A 32 -23.88 0.21 -23.72
CA LYS A 32 -24.51 1.54 -23.52
C LYS A 32 -26.04 1.50 -23.75
N GLU A 33 -26.48 0.74 -24.74
CA GLU A 33 -27.93 0.61 -25.07
C GLU A 33 -28.67 -0.11 -23.94
N GLN A 34 -28.09 -1.24 -23.48
CA GLN A 34 -28.64 -2.00 -22.34
C GLN A 34 -28.67 -1.14 -21.06
N LEU A 35 -27.59 -0.38 -20.77
CA LEU A 35 -27.57 0.51 -19.61
C LEU A 35 -28.68 1.57 -19.67
N VAL A 36 -28.93 2.13 -20.85
CA VAL A 36 -30.04 3.10 -21.04
C VAL A 36 -31.40 2.46 -20.79
N LYS A 37 -31.62 1.23 -21.29
CA LYS A 37 -32.87 0.47 -21.04
C LYS A 37 -33.03 0.18 -19.54
N ILE A 38 -31.97 -0.25 -18.87
CA ILE A 38 -31.98 -0.51 -17.43
C ILE A 38 -32.34 0.76 -16.64
N LYS A 39 -31.74 1.89 -16.96
CA LYS A 39 -32.04 3.17 -16.30
C LYS A 39 -33.46 3.65 -16.52
N LYS A 40 -34.09 3.29 -17.66
CA LYS A 40 -35.48 3.63 -18.01
C LYS A 40 -36.47 2.57 -17.57
N PHE A 41 -36.04 1.49 -16.93
CA PHE A 41 -36.87 0.32 -16.61
C PHE A 41 -37.51 -0.36 -17.83
N ASP A 42 -36.90 -0.18 -19.00
CA ASP A 42 -37.37 -0.76 -20.28
C ASP A 42 -36.61 -2.07 -20.56
N VAL A 43 -36.88 -3.06 -19.73
CA VAL A 43 -36.26 -4.39 -19.78
C VAL A 43 -37.34 -5.47 -19.75
N ASN A 44 -37.08 -6.63 -20.37
CA ASN A 44 -37.99 -7.75 -20.32
C ASN A 44 -38.05 -8.42 -18.95
N ASN A 45 -39.03 -9.34 -18.74
CA ASN A 45 -39.23 -9.97 -17.44
C ASN A 45 -38.00 -10.78 -16.97
N LYS A 46 -37.27 -11.46 -17.85
CA LYS A 46 -36.08 -12.23 -17.53
C LYS A 46 -34.91 -11.34 -17.08
N GLU A 47 -34.68 -10.26 -17.83
CA GLU A 47 -33.66 -9.26 -17.47
C GLU A 47 -34.00 -8.59 -16.14
N LYS A 48 -35.26 -8.33 -15.89
CA LYS A 48 -35.77 -7.77 -14.65
C LYS A 48 -35.48 -8.67 -13.45
N GLU A 49 -35.75 -9.97 -13.59
CA GLU A 49 -35.39 -10.96 -12.54
C GLU A 49 -33.91 -10.99 -12.27
N GLN A 50 -33.08 -11.04 -13.31
CA GLN A 50 -31.62 -10.99 -13.15
C GLN A 50 -31.12 -9.71 -12.44
N LEU A 51 -31.70 -8.56 -12.79
CA LEU A 51 -31.34 -7.28 -12.15
C LEU A 51 -31.81 -7.21 -10.69
N LEU A 52 -32.89 -7.88 -10.33
CA LEU A 52 -33.32 -8.05 -8.94
C LEU A 52 -32.35 -8.96 -8.16
N GLU A 53 -31.92 -10.09 -8.74
CA GLU A 53 -30.95 -11.00 -8.14
C GLU A 53 -29.60 -10.33 -7.93
N LEU A 54 -29.18 -9.48 -8.86
CA LEU A 54 -27.95 -8.68 -8.74
C LEU A 54 -28.08 -7.50 -7.75
N GLY A 55 -29.28 -7.23 -7.25
CA GLY A 55 -29.55 -6.07 -6.39
C GLY A 55 -29.40 -4.72 -7.10
N ILE A 56 -29.48 -4.72 -8.43
CA ILE A 56 -29.48 -3.48 -9.22
C ILE A 56 -30.88 -2.84 -9.16
N TYR A 57 -31.90 -3.68 -9.29
CA TYR A 57 -33.27 -3.30 -8.99
C TYR A 57 -33.68 -3.78 -7.61
N VAL A 58 -34.45 -2.97 -6.91
CA VAL A 58 -35.01 -3.31 -5.60
C VAL A 58 -36.43 -2.80 -5.50
N LYS A 59 -37.22 -3.35 -4.57
CA LYS A 59 -38.50 -2.75 -4.17
C LYS A 59 -38.26 -1.49 -3.35
N ASP A 60 -37.40 -1.62 -2.36
CA ASP A 60 -36.81 -0.58 -1.53
C ASP A 60 -35.38 -1.04 -1.09
N ASP A 61 -34.60 -0.18 -0.47
CA ASP A 61 -33.26 -0.52 -0.04
C ASP A 61 -33.19 -1.01 1.42
N SER A 62 -34.30 -1.17 2.11
CA SER A 62 -34.33 -1.46 3.57
C SER A 62 -33.47 -2.67 3.96
N ILE A 63 -33.55 -3.76 3.19
CA ILE A 63 -32.74 -4.97 3.44
C ILE A 63 -31.24 -4.68 3.22
N LEU A 64 -30.91 -3.94 2.18
CA LEU A 64 -29.52 -3.57 1.89
C LEU A 64 -28.97 -2.57 2.91
N ASP A 65 -29.82 -1.67 3.42
CA ASP A 65 -29.47 -0.75 4.50
C ASP A 65 -29.19 -1.50 5.82
N GLU A 66 -29.97 -2.55 6.13
CA GLU A 66 -29.69 -3.44 7.27
C GLU A 66 -28.35 -4.15 7.09
N VAL A 67 -28.11 -4.77 5.93
CA VAL A 67 -26.83 -5.43 5.64
C VAL A 67 -25.67 -4.45 5.74
N TYR A 68 -25.81 -3.24 5.22
CA TYR A 68 -24.80 -2.18 5.36
C TYR A 68 -24.51 -1.84 6.83
N ASN A 69 -25.56 -1.65 7.63
CA ASN A 69 -25.42 -1.33 9.03
C ASN A 69 -24.78 -2.46 9.85
N ASP A 70 -25.14 -3.71 9.55
CA ASP A 70 -24.55 -4.89 10.18
C ASP A 70 -23.07 -5.01 9.84
N LEU A 71 -22.71 -4.84 8.55
CA LEU A 71 -21.34 -4.80 8.10
C LEU A 71 -20.56 -3.67 8.76
N ALA A 72 -21.09 -2.46 8.79
CA ALA A 72 -20.46 -1.30 9.44
C ALA A 72 -20.21 -1.55 10.94
N ASN A 73 -21.18 -2.19 11.64
CA ASN A 73 -21.04 -2.54 13.04
C ASN A 73 -20.02 -3.67 13.26
N ALA A 74 -20.02 -4.69 12.40
CA ALA A 74 -19.04 -5.78 12.44
C ALA A 74 -17.61 -5.24 12.27
N ILE A 75 -17.42 -4.31 11.33
CA ILE A 75 -16.13 -3.68 11.07
C ILE A 75 -15.69 -2.78 12.24
N LYS A 76 -16.59 -1.97 12.81
CA LYS A 76 -16.27 -1.21 14.01
C LYS A 76 -15.80 -2.12 15.15
N LYS A 77 -16.26 -3.36 15.20
CA LYS A 77 -15.79 -4.36 16.17
C LYS A 77 -14.47 -5.02 15.77
N GLN A 78 -14.25 -5.27 14.47
CA GLN A 78 -13.02 -5.91 13.95
C GLN A 78 -11.85 -4.93 13.80
N SER A 79 -12.10 -3.65 13.57
CA SER A 79 -11.10 -2.64 13.21
C SER A 79 -10.10 -2.27 14.30
N LYS A 80 -10.15 -2.91 15.46
CA LYS A 80 -9.25 -2.61 16.60
C LYS A 80 -8.12 -3.63 16.77
N GLN A 81 -7.92 -4.55 15.81
CA GLN A 81 -6.84 -5.54 15.93
C GLN A 81 -5.59 -5.02 15.23
N LEU A 82 -4.63 -4.57 16.04
CA LEU A 82 -3.31 -4.21 15.56
C LEU A 82 -2.66 -5.41 14.86
N SER A 83 -2.39 -5.31 13.56
CA SER A 83 -1.78 -6.35 12.75
C SER A 83 -0.52 -5.90 12.02
N ILE A 84 -0.28 -4.60 11.90
CA ILE A 84 0.87 -4.05 11.19
C ILE A 84 1.64 -3.09 12.08
N MET A 85 2.94 -3.31 12.21
CA MET A 85 3.85 -2.36 12.83
C MET A 85 4.90 -1.89 11.83
N TYR A 86 4.91 -0.59 11.54
CA TYR A 86 6.05 0.05 10.90
C TYR A 86 7.09 0.39 11.94
N LEU A 87 8.29 -0.15 11.80
CA LEU A 87 9.42 0.12 12.68
C LEU A 87 10.43 0.99 11.94
N ASN A 88 10.43 2.29 12.24
CA ASN A 88 11.34 3.25 11.63
C ASN A 88 12.69 3.20 12.37
N ILE A 89 13.62 2.40 11.86
CA ILE A 89 14.91 2.18 12.53
C ILE A 89 15.93 3.30 12.30
N SER A 90 15.66 4.19 11.33
CA SER A 90 16.48 5.36 11.03
C SER A 90 15.65 6.44 10.35
N THR A 91 15.81 7.71 10.74
CA THR A 91 15.28 8.85 9.96
C THR A 91 16.29 9.33 8.91
N PHE A 92 17.56 8.90 9.01
CA PHE A 92 18.57 9.23 8.01
C PHE A 92 18.35 8.43 6.72
N CYS A 93 18.51 9.09 5.57
CA CYS A 93 18.53 8.49 4.25
C CYS A 93 19.73 9.04 3.47
N ASN A 94 20.39 8.18 2.70
CA ASN A 94 21.45 8.59 1.77
C ASN A 94 20.89 9.28 0.51
N LEU A 95 19.55 9.30 0.35
CA LEU A 95 18.84 10.03 -0.71
C LEU A 95 18.16 11.30 -0.16
N ALA A 96 17.85 12.23 -1.08
CA ALA A 96 17.05 13.44 -0.87
C ALA A 96 15.94 13.51 -1.95
N CYS A 97 15.02 12.54 -1.92
CA CYS A 97 13.93 12.46 -2.90
C CYS A 97 13.01 13.68 -2.79
N LYS A 98 12.65 14.30 -3.93
CA LYS A 98 11.88 15.55 -3.96
C LYS A 98 10.50 15.46 -3.30
N TYR A 99 9.90 14.28 -3.27
CA TYR A 99 8.58 14.02 -2.68
C TYR A 99 8.67 13.30 -1.31
N CYS A 100 9.86 13.24 -0.70
CA CYS A 100 10.04 12.48 0.54
C CYS A 100 9.25 13.10 1.69
N PHE A 101 8.29 12.35 2.22
CA PHE A 101 7.49 12.83 3.34
C PHE A 101 8.24 12.76 4.68
N ILE A 102 9.30 11.93 4.79
CA ILE A 102 10.13 11.82 6.01
C ILE A 102 11.08 13.01 6.10
N GLU A 103 11.73 13.39 4.99
CA GLU A 103 12.69 14.50 4.97
C GLU A 103 12.02 15.85 5.14
N ASN A 104 10.85 16.02 4.51
CA ASN A 104 10.06 17.25 4.62
C ASN A 104 9.27 17.34 5.94
N ASN A 105 9.59 16.50 6.91
CA ASN A 105 8.92 16.46 8.20
C ASN A 105 9.50 17.54 9.13
N PRO A 106 8.70 18.53 9.55
CA PRO A 106 9.16 19.60 10.44
C PRO A 106 9.58 19.10 11.83
N ILE A 107 9.12 17.93 12.28
CA ILE A 107 9.50 17.34 13.56
C ILE A 107 10.96 16.84 13.53
N THR A 108 11.45 16.37 12.38
CA THR A 108 12.81 15.87 12.28
C THR A 108 13.87 16.98 12.16
N ASN A 109 13.48 18.20 11.74
CA ASN A 109 14.31 19.41 11.65
C ASN A 109 15.81 19.13 11.38
N ASN A 110 16.11 18.28 10.38
CA ASN A 110 17.47 17.82 10.04
C ASN A 110 18.22 17.06 11.16
N CYS A 111 17.57 16.73 12.26
CA CYS A 111 18.15 15.88 13.31
C CYS A 111 17.89 14.41 12.97
N PHE A 112 18.81 13.83 12.24
CA PHE A 112 18.75 12.41 11.93
C PHE A 112 18.94 11.56 13.20
N GLN A 113 18.03 10.63 13.39
CA GLN A 113 18.04 9.72 14.54
C GLN A 113 18.15 8.27 14.05
N LYS A 114 18.93 7.48 14.78
CA LYS A 114 18.96 6.03 14.65
C LYS A 114 18.33 5.42 15.88
N MET A 115 17.44 4.45 15.67
CA MET A 115 16.87 3.67 16.76
C MET A 115 17.96 2.82 17.41
N ASN A 116 17.91 2.69 18.72
CA ASN A 116 18.75 1.74 19.44
C ASN A 116 18.03 0.41 19.65
N PHE A 117 18.80 -0.63 19.99
CA PHE A 117 18.26 -1.98 20.16
C PHE A 117 17.22 -2.06 21.30
N THR A 118 17.40 -1.34 22.38
CA THR A 118 16.45 -1.36 23.51
C THR A 118 15.08 -0.86 23.09
N THR A 119 15.02 0.26 22.38
CA THR A 119 13.74 0.81 21.85
C THR A 119 13.10 -0.15 20.87
N ALA A 120 13.88 -0.68 19.92
CA ALA A 120 13.39 -1.64 18.94
C ALA A 120 12.82 -2.91 19.60
N LYS A 121 13.56 -3.43 20.61
CA LYS A 121 13.15 -4.62 21.37
C LYS A 121 11.82 -4.39 22.10
N ILE A 122 11.68 -3.26 22.82
CA ILE A 122 10.44 -2.93 23.53
C ILE A 122 9.27 -2.84 22.56
N ALA A 123 9.45 -2.22 21.38
CA ALA A 123 8.43 -2.13 20.35
C ALA A 123 7.99 -3.52 19.84
N VAL A 124 8.96 -4.37 19.54
CA VAL A 124 8.71 -5.75 19.07
C VAL A 124 8.00 -6.57 20.13
N ASP A 125 8.47 -6.51 21.39
CA ASP A 125 7.86 -7.26 22.49
C ASP A 125 6.38 -6.86 22.69
N LYS A 126 6.09 -5.56 22.73
CA LYS A 126 4.71 -5.07 22.88
C LYS A 126 3.84 -5.47 21.70
N PHE A 127 4.35 -5.37 20.47
CA PHE A 127 3.61 -5.79 19.28
C PHE A 127 3.33 -7.29 19.29
N ILE A 128 4.34 -8.13 19.56
CA ILE A 128 4.17 -9.59 19.63
C ILE A 128 3.16 -9.97 20.71
N ASN A 129 3.25 -9.37 21.90
CA ASN A 129 2.29 -9.62 22.99
C ASN A 129 0.86 -9.24 22.58
N GLU A 130 0.68 -8.12 21.87
CA GLU A 130 -0.64 -7.67 21.43
C GLU A 130 -1.26 -8.59 20.39
N ILE A 131 -0.47 -9.03 19.37
CA ILE A 131 -0.97 -9.96 18.35
C ILE A 131 -1.28 -11.35 18.92
N ILE A 132 -0.51 -11.82 19.90
CA ILE A 132 -0.78 -13.10 20.58
C ILE A 132 -2.06 -12.97 21.42
N LYS A 133 -2.17 -11.93 22.24
CA LYS A 133 -3.34 -11.68 23.07
C LYS A 133 -4.63 -11.63 22.27
N ASN A 134 -4.61 -10.99 21.12
CA ASN A 134 -5.77 -10.80 20.24
C ASN A 134 -5.92 -11.90 19.18
N LYS A 135 -5.05 -12.92 19.17
CA LYS A 135 -5.07 -14.07 18.23
C LYS A 135 -5.06 -13.59 16.78
N VAL A 136 -4.21 -12.62 16.46
CA VAL A 136 -4.08 -12.08 15.11
C VAL A 136 -3.33 -13.08 14.25
N GLU A 137 -3.98 -13.63 13.23
CA GLU A 137 -3.40 -14.65 12.35
C GLU A 137 -2.40 -14.07 11.35
N GLU A 138 -2.74 -12.93 10.75
CA GLU A 138 -1.91 -12.25 9.76
C GLU A 138 -1.33 -10.97 10.35
N ALA A 139 -0.15 -11.07 10.95
CA ALA A 139 0.57 -9.94 11.49
C ALA A 139 1.91 -9.72 10.78
N GLN A 140 2.33 -8.47 10.68
CA GLN A 140 3.53 -8.08 9.93
C GLN A 140 4.28 -6.94 10.62
N ILE A 141 5.62 -7.04 10.61
CA ILE A 141 6.50 -5.91 10.90
C ILE A 141 7.12 -5.41 9.59
N ILE A 142 6.99 -4.13 9.31
CA ILE A 142 7.61 -3.48 8.16
C ILE A 142 8.75 -2.61 8.67
N ILE A 143 9.97 -3.02 8.40
CA ILE A 143 11.17 -2.23 8.69
C ILE A 143 11.24 -1.09 7.68
N TYR A 144 11.20 0.12 8.20
CA TYR A 144 11.04 1.33 7.41
C TYR A 144 11.90 2.49 7.96
N GLY A 145 11.75 3.67 7.40
CA GLY A 145 12.40 4.89 7.86
C GLY A 145 12.90 5.74 6.69
N GLY A 146 13.99 6.47 6.89
CA GLY A 146 14.71 7.13 5.79
C GLY A 146 15.27 6.07 4.85
N GLU A 147 16.41 5.47 5.22
CA GLU A 147 16.91 4.25 4.60
C GLU A 147 17.31 3.25 5.70
N PRO A 148 16.60 2.14 5.85
CA PRO A 148 16.86 1.16 6.92
C PRO A 148 18.27 0.57 6.88
N LEU A 149 18.83 0.34 5.69
CA LEU A 149 20.16 -0.24 5.54
C LEU A 149 21.29 0.67 6.08
N THR A 150 21.00 1.95 6.36
CA THR A 150 21.95 2.83 7.06
C THR A 150 22.12 2.49 8.55
N ASN A 151 21.25 1.63 9.08
CA ASN A 151 21.31 1.10 10.44
C ASN A 151 21.29 -0.44 10.43
N PHE A 152 22.11 -1.04 9.55
CA PHE A 152 22.12 -2.48 9.28
C PHE A 152 22.46 -3.32 10.51
N GLU A 153 23.35 -2.84 11.37
CA GLU A 153 23.68 -3.52 12.63
C GLU A 153 22.44 -3.71 13.52
N LEU A 154 21.60 -2.67 13.68
CA LEU A 154 20.35 -2.80 14.41
C LEU A 154 19.39 -3.75 13.69
N LEU A 155 19.30 -3.63 12.37
CA LEU A 155 18.44 -4.49 11.55
C LEU A 155 18.77 -5.96 11.78
N GLN A 156 20.05 -6.33 11.76
CA GLN A 156 20.50 -7.70 12.03
C GLN A 156 20.07 -8.15 13.44
N LYS A 157 20.38 -7.35 14.46
CA LYS A 157 20.05 -7.68 15.86
C LYS A 157 18.54 -7.87 16.08
N ILE A 158 17.71 -6.99 15.54
CA ILE A 158 16.28 -7.03 15.79
C ILE A 158 15.58 -8.16 15.00
N ILE A 159 16.06 -8.45 13.78
CA ILE A 159 15.54 -9.59 12.99
C ILE A 159 15.90 -10.90 13.70
N GLN A 160 17.14 -11.08 14.14
CA GLN A 160 17.55 -12.27 14.90
C GLN A 160 16.72 -12.43 16.18
N TYR A 161 16.45 -11.31 16.88
CA TYR A 161 15.56 -11.30 18.04
C TYR A 161 14.16 -11.77 17.70
N ILE A 162 13.55 -11.21 16.64
CA ILE A 162 12.20 -11.61 16.19
C ILE A 162 12.18 -13.11 15.85
N ARG A 163 13.15 -13.60 15.09
CA ARG A 163 13.21 -15.01 14.66
C ARG A 163 13.35 -15.99 15.82
N LYS A 164 13.98 -15.56 16.92
CA LYS A 164 14.09 -16.36 18.13
C LYS A 164 12.75 -16.51 18.87
N PHE A 165 11.92 -15.50 18.92
CA PHE A 165 10.67 -15.48 19.69
C PHE A 165 9.41 -15.76 18.87
N LYS A 166 9.36 -15.34 17.61
CA LYS A 166 8.23 -15.52 16.69
C LYS A 166 8.75 -15.76 15.28
N ASN A 167 9.25 -16.96 15.03
CA ASN A 167 9.96 -17.31 13.80
C ASN A 167 9.10 -17.20 12.53
N ASP A 168 7.77 -17.34 12.66
CA ASP A 168 6.78 -17.28 11.60
C ASP A 168 6.25 -15.87 11.33
N LEU A 169 6.57 -14.85 12.16
CA LEU A 169 6.12 -13.49 11.96
C LEU A 169 6.63 -12.92 10.63
N ALA A 170 5.73 -12.43 9.81
CA ALA A 170 6.09 -11.76 8.57
C ALA A 170 6.90 -10.49 8.86
N VAL A 171 8.07 -10.37 8.24
CA VAL A 171 8.91 -9.17 8.30
C VAL A 171 9.29 -8.75 6.90
N THR A 172 9.10 -7.48 6.58
CA THR A 172 9.45 -6.89 5.29
C THR A 172 10.34 -5.67 5.51
N ILE A 173 11.32 -5.45 4.65
CA ILE A 173 12.09 -4.21 4.58
C ILE A 173 11.68 -3.41 3.34
N ILE A 174 11.53 -2.09 3.51
CA ILE A 174 11.37 -1.16 2.38
C ILE A 174 12.65 -0.35 2.27
N THR A 175 13.37 -0.52 1.18
CA THR A 175 14.67 0.11 0.93
C THR A 175 14.71 0.82 -0.42
N ASN A 176 15.55 1.82 -0.56
CA ASN A 176 15.85 2.44 -1.85
C ASN A 176 16.77 1.59 -2.74
N GLY A 177 17.26 0.46 -2.23
CA GLY A 177 18.05 -0.52 -2.96
C GLY A 177 19.53 -0.14 -3.22
N THR A 178 19.92 1.10 -2.97
CA THR A 178 21.27 1.60 -3.31
C THR A 178 22.39 1.07 -2.41
N LEU A 179 22.02 0.57 -1.24
CA LEU A 179 22.95 0.01 -0.24
C LEU A 179 22.93 -1.53 -0.19
N LEU A 180 22.19 -2.18 -1.08
CA LEU A 180 22.19 -3.63 -1.17
C LEU A 180 23.54 -4.14 -1.67
N ARG A 181 24.18 -4.95 -0.87
CA ARG A 181 25.42 -5.68 -1.18
C ARG A 181 25.18 -7.16 -0.87
N GLU A 182 26.14 -7.99 -1.15
CA GLU A 182 26.03 -9.45 -0.94
C GLU A 182 25.71 -9.80 0.52
N GLU A 183 26.33 -9.14 1.48
CA GLU A 183 26.12 -9.37 2.91
C GLU A 183 24.66 -9.10 3.30
N GLU A 184 24.10 -7.93 2.93
CA GLU A 184 22.72 -7.58 3.23
C GLU A 184 21.74 -8.56 2.60
N ILE A 185 21.97 -8.93 1.33
CA ILE A 185 21.09 -9.81 0.58
C ILE A 185 21.07 -11.22 1.18
N LEU A 186 22.23 -11.78 1.51
CA LEU A 186 22.33 -13.11 2.12
C LEU A 186 21.64 -13.12 3.48
N PHE A 187 21.88 -12.10 4.31
CA PHE A 187 21.22 -11.96 5.61
C PHE A 187 19.69 -11.89 5.47
N LEU A 188 19.18 -11.04 4.56
CA LEU A 188 17.72 -10.91 4.33
C LEU A 188 17.11 -12.23 3.86
N LYS A 189 17.79 -12.93 2.95
CA LYS A 189 17.35 -14.24 2.41
C LYS A 189 17.30 -15.30 3.51
N GLU A 190 18.39 -15.49 4.27
CA GLU A 190 18.50 -16.48 5.33
C GLU A 190 17.41 -16.29 6.41
N ASN A 191 17.07 -15.04 6.69
CA ASN A 191 16.05 -14.69 7.66
C ASN A 191 14.64 -14.57 7.07
N ARG A 192 14.43 -14.92 5.78
CA ARG A 192 13.12 -14.89 5.11
C ARG A 192 12.44 -13.53 5.20
N ILE A 193 13.18 -12.46 4.91
CA ILE A 193 12.68 -11.09 4.93
C ILE A 193 12.11 -10.74 3.56
N GLY A 194 10.87 -10.24 3.52
CA GLY A 194 10.29 -9.63 2.33
C GLY A 194 11.05 -8.35 1.94
N ILE A 195 11.26 -8.13 0.66
CA ILE A 195 12.06 -7.00 0.17
C ILE A 195 11.21 -6.14 -0.76
N GLY A 196 10.95 -4.90 -0.36
CA GLY A 196 10.38 -3.87 -1.20
C GLY A 196 11.46 -2.88 -1.66
N ILE A 197 11.61 -2.70 -2.97
CA ILE A 197 12.61 -1.80 -3.55
C ILE A 197 11.91 -0.58 -4.12
N SER A 198 12.30 0.59 -3.64
CA SER A 198 11.75 1.86 -4.11
C SER A 198 12.41 2.29 -5.43
N LEU A 199 11.70 2.15 -6.55
CA LEU A 199 12.17 2.51 -7.88
C LEU A 199 10.97 2.94 -8.75
N ASP A 200 10.97 4.17 -9.30
CA ASP A 200 9.77 4.78 -9.85
C ASP A 200 9.58 4.56 -11.36
N GLY A 201 10.55 3.95 -12.03
CA GLY A 201 10.50 3.77 -13.48
C GLY A 201 11.90 3.76 -14.11
N PRO A 202 12.01 3.96 -15.43
CA PRO A 202 13.28 4.05 -16.11
C PRO A 202 14.15 5.19 -15.58
N LYS A 203 15.46 5.11 -15.83
CA LYS A 203 16.49 5.99 -15.27
C LYS A 203 16.11 7.48 -15.30
N ARG A 204 15.64 7.94 -16.46
CA ARG A 204 15.24 9.34 -16.67
C ARG A 204 14.12 9.80 -15.71
N ILE A 205 13.14 8.94 -15.47
CA ILE A 205 12.00 9.21 -14.59
C ILE A 205 12.43 9.09 -13.13
N ASN A 206 13.14 8.02 -12.79
CA ASN A 206 13.58 7.76 -11.42
C ASN A 206 14.51 8.86 -10.90
N ASP A 207 15.60 9.18 -11.62
CA ASP A 207 16.65 10.09 -11.16
C ASP A 207 16.22 11.57 -11.20
N LYS A 208 15.08 11.89 -11.83
CA LYS A 208 14.47 13.22 -11.74
C LYS A 208 13.98 13.54 -10.33
N ASN A 209 13.48 12.52 -9.61
CA ASN A 209 12.86 12.67 -8.31
C ASN A 209 13.67 12.05 -7.17
N ARG A 210 14.32 10.91 -7.41
CA ARG A 210 15.20 10.23 -6.45
C ARG A 210 16.63 10.63 -6.71
N ILE A 211 17.18 11.42 -5.82
CA ILE A 211 18.55 11.96 -5.94
C ILE A 211 19.37 11.59 -4.71
N PHE A 212 20.66 11.34 -4.91
CA PHE A 212 21.56 11.18 -3.77
C PHE A 212 21.70 12.49 -3.00
N ARG A 213 21.81 12.41 -1.69
CA ARG A 213 22.07 13.55 -0.83
C ARG A 213 23.43 14.23 -1.14
N SER A 214 24.38 13.47 -1.66
CA SER A 214 25.65 14.00 -2.17
C SER A 214 25.50 14.87 -3.43
N GLY A 215 24.33 14.84 -4.09
CA GLY A 215 24.09 15.57 -5.32
C GLY A 215 24.73 14.96 -6.57
N SER A 216 25.38 13.79 -6.46
CA SER A 216 26.07 13.13 -7.58
C SER A 216 25.75 11.65 -7.68
N GLY A 217 25.81 11.10 -8.90
CA GLY A 217 25.53 9.71 -9.19
C GLY A 217 24.07 9.45 -9.58
N SER A 218 23.82 8.26 -10.09
CA SER A 218 22.49 7.77 -10.47
C SER A 218 21.95 6.83 -9.41
N VAL A 219 20.81 7.20 -8.82
CA VAL A 219 20.10 6.34 -7.87
C VAL A 219 19.58 5.10 -8.59
N TYR A 220 19.09 5.27 -9.82
CA TYR A 220 18.63 4.17 -10.66
C TYR A 220 19.72 3.13 -10.87
N ASP A 221 20.91 3.55 -11.32
CA ASP A 221 22.00 2.59 -11.61
C ASP A 221 22.37 1.81 -10.35
N SER A 222 22.47 2.49 -9.19
CA SER A 222 22.81 1.85 -7.92
C SER A 222 21.72 0.87 -7.44
N ALA A 223 20.43 1.22 -7.59
CA ALA A 223 19.33 0.33 -7.23
C ALA A 223 19.25 -0.89 -8.17
N VAL A 224 19.51 -0.70 -9.47
CA VAL A 224 19.54 -1.78 -10.46
C VAL A 224 20.67 -2.77 -10.18
N GLU A 225 21.85 -2.30 -9.71
CA GLU A 225 22.91 -3.21 -9.26
C GLU A 225 22.45 -4.06 -8.06
N GLY A 226 21.73 -3.47 -7.09
CA GLY A 226 21.09 -4.22 -6.00
C GLY A 226 20.08 -5.27 -6.54
N ILE A 227 19.26 -4.91 -7.51
CA ILE A 227 18.30 -5.84 -8.15
C ILE A 227 19.03 -6.99 -8.87
N LYS A 228 20.12 -6.72 -9.57
CA LYS A 228 20.94 -7.78 -10.22
C LYS A 228 21.48 -8.76 -9.18
N LEU A 229 21.94 -8.27 -8.04
CA LEU A 229 22.39 -9.13 -6.94
C LEU A 229 21.25 -9.96 -6.35
N LEU A 230 20.06 -9.37 -6.13
CA LEU A 230 18.87 -10.11 -5.68
C LEU A 230 18.51 -11.24 -6.65
N ASN A 231 18.53 -10.97 -7.95
CA ASN A 231 18.29 -11.98 -8.98
C ASN A 231 19.38 -13.08 -8.98
N LYS A 232 20.66 -12.70 -8.83
CA LYS A 232 21.79 -13.65 -8.71
C LYS A 232 21.58 -14.63 -7.54
N TYR A 233 21.06 -14.12 -6.42
CA TYR A 233 20.81 -14.94 -5.22
C TYR A 233 19.39 -15.53 -5.17
N ASN A 234 18.58 -15.43 -6.23
CA ASN A 234 17.20 -15.93 -6.29
C ASN A 234 16.34 -15.41 -5.11
N CYS A 235 16.45 -14.14 -4.78
CA CYS A 235 15.61 -13.49 -3.80
C CYS A 235 14.35 -12.93 -4.45
N ASN A 236 13.20 -13.16 -3.82
CA ASN A 236 11.96 -12.50 -4.23
C ASN A 236 11.95 -11.06 -3.71
N TYR A 237 11.50 -10.15 -4.56
CA TYR A 237 11.31 -8.74 -4.21
C TYR A 237 10.11 -8.15 -4.95
N CYS A 238 9.56 -7.08 -4.41
CA CYS A 238 8.55 -6.27 -5.06
C CYS A 238 9.11 -4.87 -5.33
N VAL A 239 8.92 -4.35 -6.54
CA VAL A 239 9.25 -2.96 -6.83
C VAL A 239 8.11 -2.07 -6.37
N SER A 240 8.43 -1.07 -5.55
CA SER A 240 7.50 -0.07 -5.03
C SER A 240 7.73 1.24 -5.77
N ALA A 241 6.85 1.56 -6.72
CA ALA A 241 6.98 2.70 -7.60
C ALA A 241 5.98 3.81 -7.23
N THR A 242 6.47 5.04 -7.07
CA THR A 242 5.61 6.21 -6.82
C THR A 242 5.08 6.75 -8.13
N VAL A 243 3.76 6.80 -8.27
CA VAL A 243 3.07 7.26 -9.49
C VAL A 243 3.06 8.78 -9.51
N THR A 244 4.06 9.37 -10.16
CA THR A 244 4.15 10.82 -10.42
C THR A 244 3.59 11.17 -11.79
N ASN A 245 3.46 12.45 -12.13
CA ASN A 245 3.07 12.87 -13.48
C ASN A 245 4.00 12.31 -14.55
N ASP A 246 5.32 12.23 -14.28
CA ASP A 246 6.28 11.66 -15.23
C ASP A 246 6.00 10.18 -15.52
N VAL A 247 5.56 9.42 -14.53
CA VAL A 247 5.12 8.02 -14.69
C VAL A 247 3.84 7.95 -15.53
N LEU A 248 2.85 8.81 -15.20
CA LEU A 248 1.55 8.86 -15.89
C LEU A 248 1.70 9.25 -17.37
N ASP A 249 2.62 10.17 -17.68
CA ASP A 249 2.82 10.68 -19.03
C ASP A 249 3.67 9.77 -19.92
N ASN A 250 4.34 8.74 -19.35
CA ASN A 250 5.29 7.88 -20.06
C ASN A 250 4.98 6.38 -19.85
N GLN A 251 3.72 5.98 -19.90
CA GLN A 251 3.25 4.62 -19.59
C GLN A 251 3.95 3.52 -20.41
N GLU A 252 4.15 3.74 -21.71
CA GLU A 252 4.81 2.75 -22.59
C GLU A 252 6.29 2.57 -22.25
N GLU A 253 6.99 3.66 -21.89
CA GLU A 253 8.37 3.59 -21.43
C GLU A 253 8.48 2.85 -20.08
N VAL A 254 7.53 3.09 -19.17
CA VAL A 254 7.42 2.40 -17.88
C VAL A 254 7.13 0.91 -18.09
N PHE A 255 6.21 0.55 -18.96
CA PHE A 255 5.92 -0.84 -19.27
C PHE A 255 7.13 -1.56 -19.88
N LYS A 256 7.82 -0.93 -20.83
CA LYS A 256 9.06 -1.45 -21.40
C LYS A 256 10.13 -1.66 -20.33
N TRP A 257 10.31 -0.70 -19.43
CA TRP A 257 11.24 -0.79 -18.31
C TRP A 257 10.98 -2.00 -17.40
N ILE A 258 9.71 -2.28 -17.06
CA ILE A 258 9.34 -3.45 -16.27
C ILE A 258 9.79 -4.74 -16.97
N LYS A 259 9.57 -4.83 -18.28
CA LYS A 259 10.00 -5.99 -19.09
C LYS A 259 11.51 -6.12 -19.16
N ASP A 260 12.22 -5.02 -19.43
CA ASP A 260 13.68 -5.01 -19.61
C ASP A 260 14.41 -5.43 -18.31
N LEU A 261 13.92 -4.99 -17.14
CA LEU A 261 14.44 -5.39 -15.84
C LEU A 261 13.91 -6.74 -15.35
N LYS A 262 12.98 -7.37 -16.07
CA LYS A 262 12.32 -8.63 -15.67
C LYS A 262 11.72 -8.56 -14.27
N ILE A 263 11.09 -7.43 -13.95
CA ILE A 263 10.38 -7.24 -12.69
C ILE A 263 9.21 -8.22 -12.66
N LYS A 264 9.05 -8.96 -11.56
CA LYS A 264 7.99 -9.96 -11.38
C LYS A 264 6.83 -9.44 -10.55
N ASN A 265 7.12 -8.55 -9.60
CA ASN A 265 6.11 -8.00 -8.69
C ASN A 265 6.30 -6.48 -8.62
N ILE A 266 5.21 -5.73 -8.75
CA ILE A 266 5.21 -4.28 -8.64
C ILE A 266 4.03 -3.80 -7.80
N PHE A 267 4.26 -2.73 -7.04
CA PHE A 267 3.24 -2.04 -6.26
C PHE A 267 3.28 -0.55 -6.59
N TRP A 268 2.15 0.00 -7.03
CA TRP A 268 2.02 1.42 -7.33
C TRP A 268 1.69 2.22 -6.07
N ASN A 269 2.65 3.00 -5.56
CA ASN A 269 2.38 3.96 -4.50
C ASN A 269 1.70 5.19 -5.07
N LEU A 270 0.59 5.56 -4.44
CA LEU A 270 -0.11 6.78 -4.81
C LEU A 270 0.70 8.00 -4.35
N TYR A 271 1.01 8.88 -5.28
CA TYR A 271 1.63 10.15 -4.94
C TYR A 271 0.63 11.03 -4.19
N HIS A 272 1.03 11.49 -3.01
CA HIS A 272 0.22 12.43 -2.24
C HIS A 272 0.59 13.85 -2.63
N TYR A 273 -0.30 14.52 -3.35
CA TYR A 273 -0.16 15.95 -3.61
C TYR A 273 -0.14 16.73 -2.30
N SER A 274 0.73 17.76 -2.22
CA SER A 274 0.73 18.66 -1.08
C SER A 274 -0.58 19.48 -1.06
N THR A 275 -0.92 20.01 0.11
CA THR A 275 -2.13 20.78 0.40
C THR A 275 -2.31 22.09 -0.43
N TYR A 276 -1.42 22.36 -1.39
CA TYR A 276 -1.42 23.58 -2.20
C TYR A 276 -1.97 23.41 -3.63
N VAL A 277 -2.51 22.23 -3.94
CA VAL A 277 -3.12 21.96 -5.25
C VAL A 277 -4.62 22.17 -5.16
N SER A 278 -5.22 22.80 -6.16
CA SER A 278 -6.67 22.98 -6.19
C SER A 278 -7.41 21.63 -6.25
N GLU A 279 -8.62 21.58 -5.70
CA GLU A 279 -9.46 20.37 -5.70
C GLU A 279 -9.65 19.76 -7.10
N ASN A 280 -9.84 20.62 -8.11
CA ASN A 280 -10.01 20.22 -9.51
C ASN A 280 -8.73 19.57 -10.11
N GLU A 281 -7.54 20.09 -9.76
CA GLU A 281 -6.27 19.48 -10.21
C GLU A 281 -6.04 18.13 -9.51
N TRP A 282 -6.45 18.03 -8.26
CA TRP A 282 -6.40 16.83 -7.46
C TRP A 282 -7.27 15.73 -8.07
N GLU A 283 -8.52 16.04 -8.37
CA GLU A 283 -9.47 15.11 -9.01
C GLU A 283 -8.96 14.60 -10.36
N LYS A 284 -8.48 15.51 -11.22
CA LYS A 284 -7.90 15.15 -12.52
C LYS A 284 -6.69 14.22 -12.39
N PHE A 285 -5.82 14.49 -11.44
CA PHE A 285 -4.64 13.66 -11.21
C PHE A 285 -5.04 12.26 -10.77
N TYR A 286 -5.94 12.12 -9.79
CA TYR A 286 -6.34 10.81 -9.28
C TYR A 286 -7.14 10.00 -10.29
N LYS A 287 -7.95 10.64 -11.13
CA LYS A 287 -8.62 9.98 -12.24
C LYS A 287 -7.60 9.40 -13.22
N LYS A 288 -6.64 10.23 -13.66
CA LYS A 288 -5.56 9.80 -14.56
C LYS A 288 -4.72 8.67 -13.96
N MET A 289 -4.48 8.72 -12.65
CA MET A 289 -3.76 7.68 -11.93
C MET A 289 -4.55 6.38 -11.83
N ALA A 290 -5.86 6.44 -11.60
CA ALA A 290 -6.71 5.25 -11.60
C ALA A 290 -6.73 4.57 -12.98
N ASP A 291 -6.89 5.33 -14.05
CA ASP A 291 -6.83 4.84 -15.43
C ASP A 291 -5.45 4.20 -15.74
N PHE A 292 -4.37 4.83 -15.30
CA PHE A 292 -3.01 4.29 -15.43
C PHE A 292 -2.87 2.94 -14.74
N ILE A 293 -3.28 2.84 -13.46
CA ILE A 293 -3.14 1.61 -12.66
C ILE A 293 -3.92 0.47 -13.31
N LEU A 294 -5.16 0.72 -13.76
CA LEU A 294 -5.97 -0.28 -14.43
C LEU A 294 -5.36 -0.73 -15.76
N ASN A 295 -4.93 0.22 -16.60
CA ASN A 295 -4.30 -0.08 -17.88
C ASN A 295 -2.99 -0.87 -17.69
N MET A 296 -2.18 -0.49 -16.71
CA MET A 296 -0.95 -1.20 -16.39
C MET A 296 -1.23 -2.59 -15.85
N TYR A 297 -2.24 -2.76 -14.99
CA TYR A 297 -2.63 -4.07 -14.49
C TYR A 297 -2.93 -5.04 -15.64
N LEU A 298 -3.78 -4.62 -16.60
CA LEU A 298 -4.13 -5.46 -17.76
C LEU A 298 -2.90 -5.84 -18.62
N LYS A 299 -1.99 -4.89 -18.85
CA LYS A 299 -0.75 -5.12 -19.59
C LYS A 299 0.21 -6.05 -18.86
N LEU A 300 0.33 -5.92 -17.55
CA LEU A 300 1.23 -6.69 -16.69
C LEU A 300 0.73 -8.12 -16.49
N ASP A 301 -0.57 -8.31 -16.30
CA ASP A 301 -1.21 -9.63 -16.23
C ASP A 301 -0.94 -10.46 -17.49
N ALA A 302 -1.03 -9.83 -18.67
CA ALA A 302 -0.75 -10.47 -19.95
C ALA A 302 0.70 -11.00 -20.12
N ILE A 303 1.63 -10.54 -19.28
CA ILE A 303 3.04 -10.97 -19.28
C ILE A 303 3.47 -11.64 -17.96
N ASN A 304 2.51 -12.06 -17.14
CA ASN A 304 2.70 -12.70 -15.82
C ASN A 304 3.58 -11.87 -14.85
N VAL A 305 3.32 -10.57 -14.79
CA VAL A 305 3.87 -9.68 -13.77
C VAL A 305 2.75 -9.34 -12.79
N ASP A 306 2.95 -9.64 -11.52
CA ASP A 306 1.99 -9.36 -10.46
C ASP A 306 1.96 -7.86 -10.12
N GLU A 307 0.82 -7.22 -10.34
CA GLU A 307 0.52 -5.89 -9.82
C GLU A 307 -0.29 -6.07 -8.53
N GLU A 308 0.35 -5.78 -7.40
CA GLU A 308 -0.13 -6.19 -6.08
C GLU A 308 -1.36 -5.40 -5.61
N ARG A 309 -1.50 -4.12 -6.01
CA ARG A 309 -2.59 -3.26 -5.55
C ARG A 309 -3.95 -3.69 -6.11
N VAL A 310 -4.05 -3.86 -7.43
CA VAL A 310 -5.31 -4.26 -8.09
C VAL A 310 -5.61 -5.72 -7.76
N LYS A 311 -4.59 -6.57 -7.76
CA LYS A 311 -4.71 -7.99 -7.41
C LYS A 311 -5.32 -8.18 -6.01
N GLU A 312 -4.85 -7.43 -5.01
CA GLU A 312 -5.43 -7.47 -3.65
C GLU A 312 -6.92 -7.05 -3.65
N GLN A 313 -7.25 -5.98 -4.36
CA GLN A 313 -8.64 -5.51 -4.44
C GLN A 313 -9.55 -6.51 -5.16
N LEU A 314 -9.09 -7.08 -6.28
CA LEU A 314 -9.83 -8.11 -7.01
C LEU A 314 -10.06 -9.35 -6.14
N LYS A 315 -9.06 -9.78 -5.40
CA LYS A 315 -9.20 -10.92 -4.47
C LYS A 315 -10.27 -10.65 -3.42
N LEU A 316 -10.28 -9.47 -2.79
CA LEU A 316 -11.32 -9.11 -1.84
C LEU A 316 -12.72 -9.13 -2.46
N PHE A 317 -12.83 -8.62 -3.69
CA PHE A 317 -14.09 -8.61 -4.43
C PHE A 317 -14.57 -10.04 -4.77
N LEU A 318 -13.67 -10.89 -5.27
CA LEU A 318 -13.99 -12.29 -5.62
C LEU A 318 -14.33 -13.14 -4.39
N ASP A 319 -13.63 -12.93 -3.29
CA ASP A 319 -13.87 -13.61 -2.01
C ASP A 319 -15.10 -13.04 -1.28
N LYS A 320 -15.74 -12.01 -1.81
CA LYS A 320 -16.85 -11.24 -1.18
C LYS A 320 -16.49 -10.76 0.23
N LYS A 321 -15.22 -10.38 0.43
CA LYS A 321 -14.72 -9.84 1.69
C LYS A 321 -14.75 -8.33 1.67
N PHE A 322 -15.50 -7.75 2.60
CA PHE A 322 -15.50 -6.30 2.77
C PHE A 322 -14.26 -5.85 3.52
N LYS A 323 -13.55 -4.88 2.93
CA LYS A 323 -12.49 -4.13 3.60
C LYS A 323 -12.87 -2.66 3.51
N PHE A 324 -13.38 -2.10 4.61
CA PHE A 324 -13.92 -0.73 4.64
C PHE A 324 -12.86 0.36 4.58
N HIS A 325 -11.59 -0.02 4.62
CA HIS A 325 -10.49 0.93 4.50
C HIS A 325 -9.35 0.28 3.72
N ASN A 326 -8.82 1.01 2.78
CA ASN A 326 -7.60 0.66 2.06
C ASN A 326 -6.34 1.17 2.79
N CYS A 327 -6.51 1.80 3.95
CA CYS A 327 -5.45 2.37 4.75
C CYS A 327 -5.50 1.79 6.16
N GLY A 328 -4.43 1.13 6.60
CA GLY A 328 -4.31 0.55 7.92
C GLY A 328 -4.42 1.58 9.05
N ALA A 329 -4.02 2.85 8.80
CA ALA A 329 -4.17 3.92 9.77
C ALA A 329 -5.64 4.26 10.04
N VAL A 330 -6.45 4.38 9.00
CA VAL A 330 -7.90 4.63 9.12
C VAL A 330 -8.60 3.43 9.77
N GLY A 331 -8.13 2.22 9.49
CA GLY A 331 -8.64 0.98 10.08
C GLY A 331 -8.17 0.71 11.50
N LEU A 332 -7.28 1.53 12.05
CA LEU A 332 -6.68 1.35 13.38
C LEU A 332 -5.99 -0.02 13.56
N ASN A 333 -5.54 -0.64 12.46
CA ASN A 333 -4.85 -1.92 12.50
C ASN A 333 -3.33 -1.80 12.30
N GLN A 334 -2.81 -0.56 12.22
CA GLN A 334 -1.38 -0.31 12.11
C GLN A 334 -0.90 0.74 13.09
N ILE A 335 0.38 0.64 13.45
CA ILE A 335 1.13 1.69 14.17
C ILE A 335 2.49 1.91 13.48
N THR A 336 3.07 3.07 13.75
CA THR A 336 4.44 3.40 13.37
C THR A 336 5.23 3.79 14.60
N VAL A 337 6.35 3.12 14.85
CA VAL A 337 7.26 3.42 15.96
C VAL A 337 8.49 4.15 15.42
N GLN A 338 8.76 5.34 15.95
CA GLN A 338 9.87 6.20 15.56
C GLN A 338 11.16 5.87 16.35
N PRO A 339 12.35 6.31 15.90
CA PRO A 339 13.61 6.02 16.58
C PRO A 339 13.68 6.46 18.05
N ASN A 340 12.97 7.54 18.43
CA ASN A 340 12.86 8.04 19.79
C ASN A 340 11.76 7.34 20.63
N GLY A 341 11.12 6.30 20.06
CA GLY A 341 10.04 5.57 20.71
C GLY A 341 8.65 6.19 20.56
N SER A 342 8.51 7.35 19.92
CA SER A 342 7.18 7.93 19.64
C SER A 342 6.37 7.01 18.75
N VAL A 343 5.06 6.91 19.00
CA VAL A 343 4.13 6.09 18.27
C VAL A 343 3.13 6.97 17.52
N CYS A 344 3.02 6.74 16.22
CA CYS A 344 2.03 7.38 15.34
C CYS A 344 1.14 6.30 14.71
N ILE A 345 -0.06 6.68 14.27
CA ILE A 345 -0.96 5.76 13.55
C ILE A 345 -0.58 5.58 12.08
N CYS A 346 0.10 6.54 11.48
CA CYS A 346 0.50 6.52 10.07
C CYS A 346 1.96 6.94 9.92
N GLN A 347 2.69 6.23 9.07
CA GLN A 347 4.07 6.59 8.73
C GLN A 347 4.16 7.91 7.94
N GLY A 348 3.16 8.20 7.10
CA GLY A 348 3.10 9.42 6.29
C GLY A 348 2.68 10.65 7.08
N ASP A 349 2.10 10.47 8.24
CA ASP A 349 1.55 11.55 9.07
C ASP A 349 2.37 11.81 10.35
N SER A 350 3.58 11.30 10.40
CA SER A 350 4.54 11.59 11.49
C SER A 350 5.05 13.05 11.50
N ARG A 351 4.38 13.93 10.74
CA ARG A 351 4.78 15.33 10.53
C ARG A 351 4.28 16.30 11.60
N SER A 352 3.27 15.90 12.38
CA SER A 352 2.67 16.74 13.41
C SER A 352 2.79 16.08 14.76
N SER A 353 3.01 16.87 15.81
CA SER A 353 2.89 16.41 17.19
C SER A 353 1.51 15.84 17.48
N ASP A 354 0.48 16.31 16.78
CA ASP A 354 -0.92 15.94 16.97
C ASP A 354 -1.22 14.52 16.48
N THR A 355 -0.33 13.91 15.70
CA THR A 355 -0.44 12.52 15.22
C THR A 355 0.30 11.51 16.10
N ILE A 356 1.04 11.99 17.09
CA ILE A 356 1.70 11.15 18.09
C ILE A 356 0.67 10.71 19.13
N VAL A 357 0.38 9.41 19.15
CA VAL A 357 -0.61 8.81 20.06
C VAL A 357 0.00 8.24 21.34
N GLY A 358 1.32 8.33 21.47
CA GLY A 358 2.03 7.89 22.66
C GLY A 358 3.52 7.66 22.45
N ASN A 359 4.15 6.98 23.40
CA ASN A 359 5.54 6.58 23.32
C ASN A 359 5.70 5.14 23.81
N ILE A 360 6.45 4.33 23.05
CA ILE A 360 6.57 2.90 23.36
C ILE A 360 7.32 2.63 24.66
N ILE A 361 8.17 3.58 25.11
CA ILE A 361 8.97 3.48 26.32
C ILE A 361 8.18 3.93 27.54
N THR A 362 7.52 5.10 27.48
CA THR A 362 6.83 5.71 28.63
C THR A 362 5.37 5.30 28.74
N GLY A 363 4.80 4.71 27.72
CA GLY A 363 3.42 4.23 27.64
C GLY A 363 2.67 4.78 26.43
N LEU A 364 1.71 4.01 25.94
CA LEU A 364 0.72 4.47 24.97
C LEU A 364 -0.31 5.31 25.70
N MET A 365 -0.80 6.38 25.10
CA MET A 365 -1.98 7.05 25.62
C MET A 365 -3.15 6.06 25.59
N SER A 366 -3.98 6.06 26.63
CA SER A 366 -4.97 5.03 27.00
C SER A 366 -6.20 4.89 26.08
N SER A 367 -6.10 5.24 24.81
CA SER A 367 -7.21 5.29 23.86
C SER A 367 -6.98 4.52 22.54
N PHE A 368 -6.26 3.40 22.59
CA PHE A 368 -6.29 2.38 21.52
C PHE A 368 -7.23 1.23 21.88
#